data_88d1ed1157c8850fb61e7b20d102fba9
#
_entry.id   88d1ed1157c8850fb61e7b20d102fba9
#
_cell.length_a   1.000
_cell.length_b   1.000
_cell.length_c   1.000
_cell.angle_alpha   90.00
_cell.angle_beta   90.00
_cell.angle_gamma   90.00
#
_symmetry.space_group_name_H-M   'P 1'
#
loop_
_entity.id
_entity.type
_entity.pdbx_description
1 polymer ?
#
loop_
_entity_poly.entity_id
_entity_poly.type
_entity_poly.pdbx_seq_one_letter_code
_entity_poly.pdbx_strand_id
1 'polypeptide(L)'
;MGIIAKQSIKGALANYLGVLIGAVTTFFVVTDLLTQEEIGLTRVMVDAAMLFAGLAQLGTNASILRFYPRFRTAENPELRDHGFFGWTLLLPAVGFTLIALLFFIFRDNIVDYYAEEAPLLVDYAYLLLPLTLFVLYMTVFETNASVLLHIALPKFVREVVVRVLNLAAYLLYGYGVVGLDVFVVMFCSSYAVAAAVDFVYLLTLGRISFRPDWHFVGRALGREVGVYTLFMTATVLAGNVKLFNSIFIAKESLAAAGVYTIACYIANVVEIPYRSLGAIASPIISAAVSEGNMREVNGLGQRVSLHQLLVACMLLFFIWINLEPLFAVIPNGADYVGGMGVVLVLGMANVLNSTLSIATNILNFSKHFAFSLLFISLLTAAAIGLNVWLIPLLGVTGSACATLGAYVVYYVPLLTLLWRRMGVTLFSRKQGTVVLLTLGLFALNGLWGWAVSPLFNLLGSGLWVVVLQAVVRTAVFAVVAVVAVRRMNVSAEVNSLLAKIPFLPKR
;
A
#
# COMPACT_ATOMS: atom_id res chain seq x y z
N MET A 1 -29.34 -5.56 6.08
CA MET A 1 -27.93 -5.16 6.18
C MET A 1 -27.86 -3.69 6.58
N GLY A 2 -27.11 -3.36 7.64
CA GLY A 2 -26.94 -1.97 8.07
C GLY A 2 -26.21 -1.14 7.02
N ILE A 3 -26.36 0.20 7.08
CA ILE A 3 -25.75 1.17 6.16
C ILE A 3 -24.23 0.94 6.07
N ILE A 4 -23.56 0.68 7.18
CA ILE A 4 -22.11 0.42 7.24
C ILE A 4 -21.71 -0.79 6.40
N ALA A 5 -22.42 -1.93 6.52
CA ALA A 5 -22.13 -3.13 5.76
C ALA A 5 -22.31 -2.91 4.25
N LYS A 6 -23.37 -2.19 3.85
CA LYS A 6 -23.63 -1.86 2.44
C LYS A 6 -22.55 -0.95 1.85
N GLN A 7 -22.11 0.05 2.60
CA GLN A 7 -21.03 0.96 2.18
C GLN A 7 -19.67 0.23 2.11
N SER A 8 -19.38 -0.65 3.07
CA SER A 8 -18.14 -1.44 3.08
C SER A 8 -18.05 -2.40 1.90
N ILE A 9 -19.16 -3.08 1.54
CA ILE A 9 -19.20 -3.98 0.37
C ILE A 9 -18.97 -3.19 -0.93
N LYS A 10 -19.63 -2.03 -1.09
CA LYS A 10 -19.43 -1.17 -2.27
C LYS A 10 -17.98 -0.66 -2.35
N GLY A 11 -17.40 -0.25 -1.23
CA GLY A 11 -16.00 0.18 -1.17
C GLY A 11 -15.02 -0.96 -1.49
N ALA A 12 -15.30 -2.19 -1.05
CA ALA A 12 -14.51 -3.36 -1.40
C ALA A 12 -14.58 -3.69 -2.90
N LEU A 13 -15.79 -3.66 -3.48
CA LEU A 13 -15.97 -3.84 -4.92
C LEU A 13 -15.20 -2.79 -5.74
N ALA A 14 -15.27 -1.52 -5.35
CA ALA A 14 -14.50 -0.45 -6.00
C ALA A 14 -12.99 -0.72 -5.94
N ASN A 15 -12.49 -1.21 -4.80
CA ASN A 15 -11.08 -1.56 -4.64
C ASN A 15 -10.66 -2.72 -5.57
N TYR A 16 -11.45 -3.80 -5.65
CA TYR A 16 -11.14 -4.93 -6.54
C TYR A 16 -11.21 -4.53 -8.03
N LEU A 17 -12.21 -3.76 -8.43
CA LEU A 17 -12.30 -3.21 -9.78
C LEU A 17 -11.09 -2.32 -10.09
N GLY A 18 -10.72 -1.45 -9.17
CA GLY A 18 -9.54 -0.61 -9.30
C GLY A 18 -8.26 -1.42 -9.46
N VAL A 19 -8.05 -2.47 -8.65
CA VAL A 19 -6.89 -3.37 -8.78
C VAL A 19 -6.86 -4.03 -10.16
N LEU A 20 -8.00 -4.52 -10.66
CA LEU A 20 -8.10 -5.14 -11.98
C LEU A 20 -7.76 -4.14 -13.11
N ILE A 21 -8.39 -2.95 -13.10
CA ILE A 21 -8.09 -1.89 -14.06
C ILE A 21 -6.62 -1.51 -13.99
N GLY A 22 -6.09 -1.30 -12.79
CA GLY A 22 -4.69 -0.95 -12.60
C GLY A 22 -3.74 -2.04 -13.10
N ALA A 23 -4.03 -3.33 -12.89
CA ALA A 23 -3.21 -4.43 -13.38
C ALA A 23 -3.19 -4.47 -14.92
N VAL A 24 -4.37 -4.41 -15.55
CA VAL A 24 -4.48 -4.39 -17.02
C VAL A 24 -3.76 -3.17 -17.59
N THR A 25 -4.00 -1.99 -17.02
CA THR A 25 -3.35 -0.74 -17.47
C THR A 25 -1.84 -0.84 -17.32
N THR A 26 -1.33 -1.29 -16.17
CA THR A 26 0.10 -1.32 -15.89
C THR A 26 0.82 -2.36 -16.73
N PHE A 27 0.27 -3.57 -16.87
CA PHE A 27 0.96 -4.67 -17.54
C PHE A 27 0.79 -4.72 -19.06
N PHE A 28 -0.24 -4.12 -19.62
CA PHE A 28 -0.51 -4.24 -21.06
C PHE A 28 -0.59 -2.90 -21.79
N VAL A 29 -0.84 -1.79 -21.09
CA VAL A 29 -0.93 -0.48 -21.74
C VAL A 29 0.33 0.34 -21.46
N VAL A 30 0.71 0.48 -20.20
CA VAL A 30 1.84 1.30 -19.79
C VAL A 30 3.15 0.71 -20.30
N THR A 31 3.34 -0.61 -20.21
CA THR A 31 4.56 -1.28 -20.70
C THR A 31 4.66 -1.34 -22.23
N ASP A 32 3.55 -1.18 -22.94
CA ASP A 32 3.50 -1.14 -24.41
C ASP A 32 3.75 0.26 -24.96
N LEU A 33 3.17 1.27 -24.32
CA LEU A 33 3.07 2.61 -24.87
C LEU A 33 4.07 3.61 -24.28
N LEU A 34 4.63 3.36 -23.09
CA LEU A 34 5.53 4.27 -22.40
C LEU A 34 6.93 3.70 -22.28
N THR A 35 7.91 4.58 -22.29
CA THR A 35 9.31 4.26 -21.95
C THR A 35 9.46 4.02 -20.44
N GLN A 36 10.55 3.32 -20.04
CA GLN A 36 10.84 3.12 -18.62
C GLN A 36 11.01 4.43 -17.86
N GLU A 37 11.57 5.45 -18.49
CA GLU A 37 11.74 6.80 -17.89
C GLU A 37 10.40 7.48 -17.64
N GLU A 38 9.47 7.41 -18.58
CA GLU A 38 8.13 8.01 -18.45
C GLU A 38 7.29 7.28 -17.37
N ILE A 39 7.44 5.95 -17.27
CA ILE A 39 6.85 5.17 -16.17
C ILE A 39 7.47 5.59 -14.84
N GLY A 40 8.79 5.74 -14.79
CA GLY A 40 9.52 6.23 -13.62
C GLY A 40 9.06 7.63 -13.22
N LEU A 41 8.94 8.54 -14.19
CA LEU A 41 8.47 9.92 -13.98
C LEU A 41 7.10 9.93 -13.28
N THR A 42 6.10 9.27 -13.86
CA THR A 42 4.74 9.26 -13.29
C THR A 42 4.72 8.64 -11.89
N ARG A 43 5.52 7.60 -11.66
CA ARG A 43 5.62 6.95 -10.36
C ARG A 43 6.26 7.85 -9.31
N VAL A 44 7.41 8.42 -9.60
CA VAL A 44 8.15 9.28 -8.67
C VAL A 44 7.34 10.52 -8.33
N MET A 45 6.69 11.14 -9.31
CA MET A 45 5.82 12.30 -9.08
C MET A 45 4.67 11.98 -8.12
N VAL A 46 4.00 10.84 -8.28
CA VAL A 46 2.91 10.43 -7.39
C VAL A 46 3.43 10.10 -6.00
N ASP A 47 4.52 9.35 -5.88
CA ASP A 47 5.08 8.96 -4.59
C ASP A 47 5.59 10.19 -3.81
N ALA A 48 6.27 11.13 -4.49
CA ALA A 48 6.69 12.41 -3.91
C ALA A 48 5.49 13.28 -3.49
N ALA A 49 4.48 13.37 -4.35
CA ALA A 49 3.26 14.12 -4.02
C ALA A 49 2.51 13.49 -2.82
N MET A 50 2.42 12.17 -2.74
CA MET A 50 1.83 11.47 -1.58
C MET A 50 2.64 11.72 -0.30
N LEU A 51 3.97 11.73 -0.38
CA LEU A 51 4.84 12.03 0.75
C LEU A 51 4.63 13.48 1.23
N PHE A 52 4.66 14.45 0.32
CA PHE A 52 4.45 15.86 0.63
C PHE A 52 3.01 16.13 1.13
N ALA A 53 2.00 15.50 0.53
CA ALA A 53 0.62 15.58 1.01
C ALA A 53 0.47 14.96 2.42
N GLY A 54 1.16 13.83 2.68
CA GLY A 54 1.22 13.21 4.00
C GLY A 54 1.78 14.14 5.07
N LEU A 55 2.81 14.94 4.72
CA LEU A 55 3.37 15.98 5.58
C LEU A 55 2.43 17.18 5.74
N ALA A 56 1.95 17.69 4.60
CA ALA A 56 1.10 18.88 4.55
C ALA A 56 -0.23 18.71 5.28
N GLN A 57 -0.77 17.49 5.39
CA GLN A 57 -2.01 17.26 6.13
C GLN A 57 -1.90 17.57 7.64
N LEU A 58 -0.68 17.67 8.20
CA LEU A 58 -0.43 17.97 9.63
C LEU A 58 -1.29 17.11 10.59
N GLY A 59 -1.48 15.81 10.32
CA GLY A 59 -2.29 14.90 11.12
C GLY A 59 -3.81 15.15 11.05
N THR A 60 -4.28 15.97 10.12
CA THR A 60 -5.71 16.34 9.99
C THR A 60 -6.59 15.11 9.82
N ASN A 61 -6.22 14.13 9.01
CA ASN A 61 -7.05 12.93 8.77
C ASN A 61 -7.28 12.14 10.06
N ALA A 62 -6.28 12.00 10.91
CA ALA A 62 -6.42 11.35 12.22
C ALA A 62 -7.30 12.21 13.18
N SER A 63 -7.15 13.52 13.12
CA SER A 63 -7.94 14.45 13.91
C SER A 63 -9.42 14.45 13.50
N ILE A 64 -9.72 14.34 12.21
CA ILE A 64 -11.10 14.18 11.71
C ILE A 64 -11.75 12.96 12.35
N LEU A 65 -11.10 11.81 12.28
CA LEU A 65 -11.65 10.55 12.82
C LEU A 65 -11.87 10.62 14.34
N ARG A 66 -10.99 11.29 15.09
CA ARG A 66 -11.06 11.36 16.56
C ARG A 66 -12.04 12.40 17.07
N PHE A 67 -12.01 13.60 16.51
CA PHE A 67 -12.68 14.75 17.09
C PHE A 67 -14.04 15.06 16.46
N TYR A 68 -14.32 14.63 15.23
CA TYR A 68 -15.61 14.86 14.57
C TYR A 68 -16.83 14.54 15.44
N PRO A 69 -16.88 13.41 16.20
CA PRO A 69 -18.03 13.12 17.07
C PRO A 69 -18.30 14.18 18.15
N ARG A 70 -17.26 14.89 18.60
CA ARG A 70 -17.40 15.96 19.62
C ARG A 70 -17.95 17.27 19.04
N PHE A 71 -17.75 17.51 17.75
CA PHE A 71 -18.27 18.67 17.04
C PHE A 71 -19.70 18.46 16.54
N ARG A 72 -20.16 17.22 16.49
CA ARG A 72 -21.52 16.87 16.12
C ARG A 72 -22.43 16.94 17.33
N THR A 73 -22.93 18.13 17.67
CA THR A 73 -23.91 18.29 18.75
C THR A 73 -25.33 18.03 18.27
N ALA A 74 -26.09 17.24 19.04
CA ALA A 74 -27.49 16.90 18.75
C ALA A 74 -28.47 18.08 18.96
N GLU A 75 -28.03 19.17 19.64
CA GLU A 75 -28.91 20.21 20.14
C GLU A 75 -29.29 21.28 19.12
N ASN A 76 -28.54 21.45 18.04
CA ASN A 76 -28.85 22.46 17.03
C ASN A 76 -28.59 21.99 15.60
N PRO A 77 -29.64 21.61 14.83
CA PRO A 77 -29.51 21.16 13.44
C PRO A 77 -28.92 22.21 12.49
N GLU A 78 -28.96 23.49 12.84
CA GLU A 78 -28.42 24.58 12.02
C GLU A 78 -26.93 24.80 12.20
N LEU A 79 -26.35 24.43 13.34
CA LEU A 79 -24.91 24.50 13.63
C LEU A 79 -24.12 23.24 13.26
N ARG A 80 -24.73 22.37 12.55
CA ARG A 80 -24.25 21.13 11.88
C ARG A 80 -22.96 20.49 12.44
N ASP A 81 -21.81 21.15 12.38
CA ASP A 81 -20.48 20.64 12.82
C ASP A 81 -19.60 21.71 13.48
N HIS A 82 -20.18 22.81 13.96
CA HIS A 82 -19.44 23.96 14.55
C HIS A 82 -18.27 24.45 13.69
N GLY A 83 -18.39 24.34 12.36
CA GLY A 83 -17.35 24.72 11.42
C GLY A 83 -16.12 23.80 11.42
N PHE A 84 -16.26 22.59 11.91
CA PHE A 84 -15.16 21.61 11.92
C PHE A 84 -14.60 21.35 10.52
N PHE A 85 -15.47 21.31 9.50
CA PHE A 85 -15.03 21.16 8.11
C PHE A 85 -14.11 22.31 7.70
N GLY A 86 -14.40 23.55 8.08
CA GLY A 86 -13.51 24.69 7.84
C GLY A 86 -12.11 24.49 8.42
N TRP A 87 -12.00 23.93 9.63
CA TRP A 87 -10.72 23.58 10.24
C TRP A 87 -9.98 22.51 9.44
N THR A 88 -10.70 21.51 8.92
CA THR A 88 -10.11 20.44 8.11
C THR A 88 -9.60 20.93 6.75
N LEU A 89 -10.01 22.12 6.30
CA LEU A 89 -9.48 22.79 5.12
C LEU A 89 -8.28 23.68 5.45
N LEU A 90 -8.40 24.46 6.53
CA LEU A 90 -7.38 25.47 6.88
C LEU A 90 -6.06 24.84 7.33
N LEU A 91 -6.10 23.79 8.13
CA LEU A 91 -4.90 23.18 8.67
C LEU A 91 -4.02 22.54 7.59
N PRO A 92 -4.56 21.75 6.64
CA PRO A 92 -3.80 21.28 5.48
C PRO A 92 -3.32 22.41 4.55
N ALA A 93 -4.09 23.51 4.42
CA ALA A 93 -3.64 24.66 3.64
C ALA A 93 -2.38 25.30 4.24
N VAL A 94 -2.34 25.47 5.57
CA VAL A 94 -1.14 25.93 6.28
C VAL A 94 0.02 24.96 6.08
N GLY A 95 -0.21 23.67 6.24
CA GLY A 95 0.81 22.63 6.01
C GLY A 95 1.31 22.61 4.57
N PHE A 96 0.43 22.76 3.58
CA PHE A 96 0.79 22.86 2.17
C PHE A 96 1.64 24.10 1.91
N THR A 97 1.28 25.26 2.49
CA THR A 97 2.06 26.49 2.35
C THR A 97 3.48 26.31 2.91
N LEU A 98 3.63 25.63 4.05
CA LEU A 98 4.94 25.32 4.62
C LEU A 98 5.76 24.40 3.70
N ILE A 99 5.14 23.33 3.16
CA ILE A 99 5.80 22.44 2.19
C ILE A 99 6.18 23.18 0.92
N ALA A 100 5.30 24.04 0.39
CA ALA A 100 5.60 24.85 -0.79
C ALA A 100 6.77 25.81 -0.54
N LEU A 101 6.81 26.47 0.61
CA LEU A 101 7.94 27.32 0.99
C LEU A 101 9.25 26.53 1.08
N LEU A 102 9.24 25.37 1.73
CA LEU A 102 10.41 24.50 1.80
C LEU A 102 10.85 24.04 0.41
N PHE A 103 9.89 23.65 -0.45
CA PHE A 103 10.18 23.27 -1.83
C PHE A 103 10.87 24.39 -2.60
N PHE A 104 10.39 25.64 -2.49
CA PHE A 104 11.02 26.79 -3.16
C PHE A 104 12.40 27.14 -2.58
N ILE A 105 12.59 27.02 -1.26
CA ILE A 105 13.89 27.27 -0.62
C ILE A 105 14.93 26.24 -1.07
N PHE A 106 14.54 24.96 -1.18
CA PHE A 106 15.46 23.87 -1.55
C PHE A 106 15.39 23.49 -3.02
N ARG A 107 14.70 24.28 -3.86
CA ARG A 107 14.46 23.96 -5.26
C ARG A 107 15.77 23.70 -6.01
N ASP A 108 16.73 24.59 -5.90
CA ASP A 108 18.00 24.48 -6.63
C ASP A 108 18.77 23.22 -6.18
N ASN A 109 18.79 22.92 -4.87
CA ASN A 109 19.38 21.69 -4.38
C ASN A 109 18.67 20.43 -4.91
N ILE A 110 17.34 20.46 -5.06
CA ILE A 110 16.55 19.35 -5.61
C ILE A 110 16.86 19.19 -7.10
N VAL A 111 16.91 20.30 -7.84
CA VAL A 111 17.25 20.30 -9.26
C VAL A 111 18.65 19.73 -9.46
N ASP A 112 19.66 20.26 -8.75
CA ASP A 112 21.05 19.80 -8.87
C ASP A 112 21.20 18.31 -8.52
N TYR A 113 20.40 17.84 -7.54
CA TYR A 113 20.44 16.43 -7.09
C TYR A 113 19.94 15.43 -8.14
N TYR A 114 18.99 15.83 -9.00
CA TYR A 114 18.36 14.98 -10.00
C TYR A 114 18.75 15.30 -11.46
N ALA A 115 19.44 16.41 -11.71
CA ALA A 115 19.68 16.96 -13.05
C ALA A 115 20.40 15.97 -13.99
N GLU A 116 21.36 15.18 -13.48
CA GLU A 116 22.16 14.26 -14.29
C GLU A 116 21.39 12.97 -14.63
N GLU A 117 20.68 12.38 -13.65
CA GLU A 117 20.11 11.04 -13.77
C GLU A 117 18.59 11.00 -14.02
N ALA A 118 17.92 12.11 -13.78
CA ALA A 118 16.48 12.24 -13.96
C ALA A 118 16.05 13.59 -14.54
N PRO A 119 16.56 14.01 -15.70
CA PRO A 119 16.27 15.34 -16.30
C PRO A 119 14.75 15.53 -16.50
N LEU A 120 14.02 14.53 -16.97
CA LEU A 120 12.57 14.60 -17.11
C LEU A 120 11.85 14.93 -15.79
N LEU A 121 12.33 14.42 -14.65
CA LEU A 121 11.74 14.75 -13.35
C LEU A 121 11.96 16.22 -13.00
N VAL A 122 13.10 16.79 -13.37
CA VAL A 122 13.42 18.20 -13.16
C VAL A 122 12.54 19.09 -14.04
N ASP A 123 12.36 18.72 -15.31
CA ASP A 123 11.53 19.46 -16.27
C ASP A 123 10.08 19.59 -15.79
N TYR A 124 9.54 18.53 -15.19
CA TYR A 124 8.16 18.49 -14.67
C TYR A 124 8.02 18.76 -13.17
N ALA A 125 9.11 19.14 -12.47
CA ALA A 125 9.09 19.40 -11.02
C ALA A 125 8.08 20.50 -10.62
N TYR A 126 7.75 21.43 -11.52
CA TYR A 126 6.74 22.46 -11.27
C TYR A 126 5.33 21.92 -11.07
N LEU A 127 5.01 20.73 -11.60
CA LEU A 127 3.72 20.05 -11.41
C LEU A 127 3.62 19.32 -10.07
N LEU A 128 4.73 19.13 -9.35
CA LEU A 128 4.74 18.40 -8.09
C LEU A 128 3.89 19.09 -7.00
N LEU A 129 3.97 20.42 -6.89
CA LEU A 129 3.16 21.16 -5.92
C LEU A 129 1.65 21.12 -6.24
N PRO A 130 1.17 21.41 -7.47
CA PRO A 130 -0.23 21.19 -7.83
C PRO A 130 -0.70 19.76 -7.57
N LEU A 131 0.07 18.75 -7.96
CA LEU A 131 -0.25 17.36 -7.71
C LEU A 131 -0.36 17.05 -6.20
N THR A 132 0.58 17.56 -5.41
CA THR A 132 0.55 17.46 -3.94
C THR A 132 -0.73 18.06 -3.37
N LEU A 133 -1.15 19.23 -3.85
CA LEU A 133 -2.38 19.89 -3.42
C LEU A 133 -3.62 19.03 -3.70
N PHE A 134 -3.71 18.48 -4.91
CA PHE A 134 -4.84 17.63 -5.30
C PHE A 134 -4.91 16.34 -4.49
N VAL A 135 -3.78 15.64 -4.30
CA VAL A 135 -3.68 14.43 -3.47
C VAL A 135 -4.02 14.75 -2.02
N LEU A 136 -3.53 15.86 -1.48
CA LEU A 136 -3.81 16.31 -0.12
C LEU A 136 -5.32 16.47 0.11
N TYR A 137 -5.98 17.28 -0.72
CA TYR A 137 -7.41 17.55 -0.53
C TYR A 137 -8.29 16.36 -0.89
N MET A 138 -7.92 15.53 -1.87
CA MET A 138 -8.60 14.27 -2.14
C MET A 138 -8.65 13.39 -0.87
N THR A 139 -7.52 13.24 -0.15
CA THR A 139 -7.48 12.42 1.08
C THR A 139 -8.24 13.05 2.24
N VAL A 140 -8.22 14.39 2.37
CA VAL A 140 -9.00 15.13 3.38
C VAL A 140 -10.50 14.99 3.13
N PHE A 141 -10.94 15.12 1.89
CA PHE A 141 -12.36 14.96 1.52
C PHE A 141 -12.84 13.52 1.72
N GLU A 142 -12.03 12.52 1.29
CA GLU A 142 -12.33 11.11 1.56
C GLU A 142 -12.52 10.85 3.07
N THR A 143 -11.66 11.43 3.91
CA THR A 143 -11.73 11.24 5.36
C THR A 143 -12.96 11.92 5.95
N ASN A 144 -13.31 13.12 5.50
CA ASN A 144 -14.55 13.81 5.91
C ASN A 144 -15.79 13.02 5.48
N ALA A 145 -15.82 12.47 4.28
CA ALA A 145 -16.92 11.61 3.83
C ALA A 145 -17.03 10.32 4.68
N SER A 146 -15.91 9.78 5.14
CA SER A 146 -15.87 8.57 5.95
C SER A 146 -16.54 8.75 7.33
N VAL A 147 -16.33 9.88 7.99
CA VAL A 147 -17.00 10.18 9.28
C VAL A 147 -18.48 10.46 9.12
N LEU A 148 -18.92 10.84 7.92
CA LEU A 148 -20.33 10.94 7.54
C LEU A 148 -20.94 9.59 7.13
N LEU A 149 -20.19 8.49 7.18
CA LEU A 149 -20.56 7.13 6.73
C LEU A 149 -20.81 7.02 5.23
N HIS A 150 -20.18 7.88 4.42
CA HIS A 150 -20.28 7.93 2.97
C HIS A 150 -18.94 7.54 2.31
N ILE A 151 -18.49 6.29 2.52
CA ILE A 151 -17.16 5.81 2.12
C ILE A 151 -17.11 5.35 0.65
N ALA A 152 -18.23 4.90 0.10
CA ALA A 152 -18.24 4.17 -1.18
C ALA A 152 -17.87 5.05 -2.37
N LEU A 153 -18.38 6.29 -2.46
CA LEU A 153 -18.12 7.17 -3.60
C LEU A 153 -16.66 7.66 -3.62
N PRO A 154 -16.09 8.23 -2.54
CA PRO A 154 -14.69 8.65 -2.57
C PRO A 154 -13.72 7.51 -2.88
N LYS A 155 -13.96 6.32 -2.35
CA LYS A 155 -13.18 5.12 -2.74
C LYS A 155 -13.33 4.78 -4.22
N PHE A 156 -14.54 4.84 -4.77
CA PHE A 156 -14.76 4.62 -6.19
C PHE A 156 -14.03 5.65 -7.04
N VAL A 157 -14.08 6.92 -6.66
CA VAL A 157 -13.37 8.00 -7.34
C VAL A 157 -11.86 7.72 -7.35
N ARG A 158 -11.27 7.46 -6.20
CA ARG A 158 -9.83 7.20 -6.08
C ARG A 158 -9.39 5.93 -6.80
N GLU A 159 -10.11 4.82 -6.64
CA GLU A 159 -9.68 3.52 -7.14
C GLU A 159 -10.07 3.26 -8.60
N VAL A 160 -11.14 3.89 -9.09
CA VAL A 160 -11.65 3.63 -10.44
C VAL A 160 -11.52 4.87 -11.33
N VAL A 161 -12.06 6.02 -10.91
CA VAL A 161 -12.10 7.21 -11.77
C VAL A 161 -10.69 7.70 -12.10
N VAL A 162 -9.81 7.86 -11.11
CA VAL A 162 -8.40 8.25 -11.34
C VAL A 162 -7.71 7.27 -12.30
N ARG A 163 -7.89 5.96 -12.12
CA ARG A 163 -7.26 4.96 -12.99
C ARG A 163 -7.80 4.98 -14.41
N VAL A 164 -9.09 5.21 -14.59
CA VAL A 164 -9.70 5.34 -15.93
C VAL A 164 -9.22 6.61 -16.62
N LEU A 165 -9.12 7.74 -15.90
CA LEU A 165 -8.58 8.98 -16.45
C LEU A 165 -7.10 8.83 -16.82
N ASN A 166 -6.30 8.19 -15.98
CA ASN A 166 -4.92 7.90 -16.29
C ASN A 166 -4.77 6.94 -17.47
N LEU A 167 -5.62 5.89 -17.56
CA LEU A 167 -5.66 5.00 -18.72
C LEU A 167 -5.95 5.79 -20.01
N ALA A 168 -6.92 6.71 -19.97
CA ALA A 168 -7.21 7.57 -21.13
C ALA A 168 -6.01 8.44 -21.51
N ALA A 169 -5.30 9.03 -20.52
CA ALA A 169 -4.09 9.80 -20.76
C ALA A 169 -2.97 8.96 -21.38
N TYR A 170 -2.74 7.73 -20.90
CA TYR A 170 -1.77 6.79 -21.48
C TYR A 170 -2.10 6.44 -22.93
N LEU A 171 -3.37 6.17 -23.24
CA LEU A 171 -3.80 5.84 -24.60
C LEU A 171 -3.63 7.03 -25.55
N LEU A 172 -4.07 8.23 -25.13
CA LEU A 172 -3.94 9.43 -25.95
C LEU A 172 -2.47 9.76 -26.26
N TYR A 173 -1.59 9.59 -25.29
CA TYR A 173 -0.16 9.80 -25.48
C TYR A 173 0.46 8.71 -26.34
N GLY A 174 0.22 7.45 -26.02
CA GLY A 174 0.80 6.31 -26.71
C GLY A 174 0.40 6.20 -28.19
N TYR A 175 -0.81 6.66 -28.54
CA TYR A 175 -1.25 6.78 -29.94
C TYR A 175 -0.83 8.09 -30.63
N GLY A 176 -0.02 8.93 -29.95
CA GLY A 176 0.50 10.17 -30.52
C GLY A 176 -0.52 11.28 -30.72
N VAL A 177 -1.68 11.21 -30.06
CA VAL A 177 -2.72 12.27 -30.10
C VAL A 177 -2.26 13.49 -29.32
N VAL A 178 -1.53 13.30 -28.23
CA VAL A 178 -0.98 14.37 -27.38
C VAL A 178 0.51 14.18 -27.16
N GLY A 179 1.24 15.28 -26.97
CA GLY A 179 2.65 15.23 -26.59
C GLY A 179 2.86 14.95 -25.10
N LEU A 180 4.11 14.73 -24.72
CA LEU A 180 4.50 14.40 -23.34
C LEU A 180 4.06 15.46 -22.33
N ASP A 181 4.20 16.75 -22.65
CA ASP A 181 3.78 17.85 -21.77
C ASP A 181 2.29 17.77 -21.41
N VAL A 182 1.44 17.56 -22.44
CA VAL A 182 -0.01 17.46 -22.27
C VAL A 182 -0.36 16.19 -21.50
N PHE A 183 0.32 15.08 -21.78
CA PHE A 183 0.14 13.82 -21.06
C PHE A 183 0.41 13.98 -19.56
N VAL A 184 1.55 14.57 -19.17
CA VAL A 184 1.90 14.74 -17.75
C VAL A 184 0.90 15.67 -17.04
N VAL A 185 0.45 16.74 -17.72
CA VAL A 185 -0.60 17.62 -17.19
C VAL A 185 -1.93 16.88 -17.03
N MET A 186 -2.36 16.07 -18.02
CA MET A 186 -3.58 15.25 -17.93
C MET A 186 -3.48 14.24 -16.78
N PHE A 187 -2.34 13.59 -16.64
CA PHE A 187 -2.07 12.64 -15.55
C PHE A 187 -2.20 13.32 -14.18
N CYS A 188 -1.57 14.46 -13.96
CA CYS A 188 -1.70 15.24 -12.73
C CYS A 188 -3.14 15.73 -12.50
N SER A 189 -3.83 16.15 -13.57
CA SER A 189 -5.20 16.66 -13.51
C SER A 189 -6.23 15.60 -13.15
N SER A 190 -5.93 14.31 -13.32
CA SER A 190 -6.80 13.22 -12.88
C SER A 190 -7.06 13.27 -11.36
N TYR A 191 -6.06 13.66 -10.57
CA TYR A 191 -6.18 13.87 -9.14
C TYR A 191 -6.96 15.15 -8.79
N ALA A 192 -6.85 16.19 -9.63
CA ALA A 192 -7.68 17.41 -9.48
C ALA A 192 -9.16 17.09 -9.68
N VAL A 193 -9.48 16.31 -10.73
CA VAL A 193 -10.85 15.85 -10.99
C VAL A 193 -11.37 15.04 -9.81
N ALA A 194 -10.56 14.10 -9.29
CA ALA A 194 -10.94 13.30 -8.13
C ALA A 194 -11.25 14.18 -6.89
N ALA A 195 -10.34 15.11 -6.57
CA ALA A 195 -10.55 16.04 -5.47
C ALA A 195 -11.79 16.92 -5.65
N ALA A 196 -12.05 17.40 -6.88
CA ALA A 196 -13.23 18.20 -7.20
C ALA A 196 -14.54 17.39 -7.06
N VAL A 197 -14.55 16.15 -7.55
CA VAL A 197 -15.72 15.26 -7.39
C VAL A 197 -16.02 14.97 -5.94
N ASP A 198 -15.00 14.66 -5.13
CA ASP A 198 -15.16 14.40 -3.70
C ASP A 198 -15.63 15.65 -2.95
N PHE A 199 -15.11 16.83 -3.32
CA PHE A 199 -15.56 18.09 -2.76
C PHE A 199 -17.03 18.39 -3.07
N VAL A 200 -17.41 18.32 -4.35
CA VAL A 200 -18.81 18.51 -4.78
C VAL A 200 -19.73 17.52 -4.08
N TYR A 201 -19.31 16.27 -3.98
CA TYR A 201 -20.08 15.26 -3.25
C TYR A 201 -20.31 15.64 -1.79
N LEU A 202 -19.27 16.09 -1.07
CA LEU A 202 -19.41 16.56 0.30
C LEU A 202 -20.41 17.72 0.43
N LEU A 203 -20.39 18.66 -0.53
CA LEU A 203 -21.36 19.76 -0.57
C LEU A 203 -22.81 19.25 -0.71
N THR A 204 -23.04 18.21 -1.53
CA THR A 204 -24.40 17.62 -1.73
C THR A 204 -24.92 16.93 -0.47
N LEU A 205 -24.04 16.47 0.43
CA LEU A 205 -24.46 15.88 1.69
C LEU A 205 -25.05 16.90 2.66
N GLY A 206 -24.80 18.18 2.45
CA GLY A 206 -25.42 19.28 3.17
C GLY A 206 -25.17 19.33 4.70
N ARG A 207 -24.14 18.61 5.19
CA ARG A 207 -23.83 18.42 6.62
C ARG A 207 -22.52 19.07 7.04
N ILE A 208 -22.05 20.07 6.30
CA ILE A 208 -20.76 20.71 6.52
C ILE A 208 -20.92 22.23 6.67
N SER A 209 -20.09 22.84 7.52
CA SER A 209 -19.99 24.28 7.70
C SER A 209 -18.55 24.74 7.42
N PHE A 210 -18.41 25.80 6.61
CA PHE A 210 -17.10 26.35 6.24
C PHE A 210 -16.56 27.34 7.29
N ARG A 211 -17.42 27.91 8.13
CA ARG A 211 -17.02 28.95 9.08
C ARG A 211 -16.65 28.29 10.41
N PRO A 212 -15.36 28.31 10.81
CA PRO A 212 -14.92 27.78 12.09
C PRO A 212 -15.57 28.55 13.25
N ASP A 213 -16.17 27.81 14.19
CA ASP A 213 -16.67 28.37 15.44
C ASP A 213 -15.54 28.40 16.47
N TRP A 214 -14.92 29.57 16.60
CA TRP A 214 -13.80 29.79 17.53
C TRP A 214 -14.26 29.75 19.00
N HIS A 215 -15.51 30.05 19.28
CA HIS A 215 -16.05 30.03 20.64
C HIS A 215 -16.25 28.61 21.14
N PHE A 216 -16.72 27.70 20.26
CA PHE A 216 -16.92 26.30 20.58
C PHE A 216 -15.58 25.58 20.87
N VAL A 217 -14.54 25.87 20.08
CA VAL A 217 -13.25 25.18 20.22
C VAL A 217 -12.57 25.50 21.57
N GLY A 218 -12.72 26.70 22.12
CA GLY A 218 -12.13 27.09 23.40
C GLY A 218 -10.63 26.74 23.54
N ARG A 219 -9.96 27.25 24.56
CA ARG A 219 -8.51 26.97 24.75
C ARG A 219 -8.19 25.52 25.07
N ALA A 220 -9.04 24.81 25.81
CA ALA A 220 -8.78 23.44 26.25
C ALA A 220 -8.87 22.45 25.08
N LEU A 221 -9.97 22.50 24.33
CA LEU A 221 -10.18 21.64 23.16
C LEU A 221 -9.16 21.96 22.04
N GLY A 222 -8.89 23.24 21.79
CA GLY A 222 -7.89 23.67 20.80
C GLY A 222 -6.49 23.16 21.14
N ARG A 223 -6.09 23.17 22.42
CA ARG A 223 -4.81 22.59 22.86
C ARG A 223 -4.80 21.07 22.68
N GLU A 224 -5.88 20.36 23.03
CA GLU A 224 -5.97 18.90 22.85
C GLU A 224 -5.86 18.53 21.38
N VAL A 225 -6.62 19.19 20.50
CA VAL A 225 -6.57 19.00 19.04
C VAL A 225 -5.18 19.30 18.51
N GLY A 226 -4.56 20.43 18.89
CA GLY A 226 -3.24 20.83 18.41
C GLY A 226 -2.14 19.85 18.81
N VAL A 227 -2.09 19.40 20.07
CA VAL A 227 -1.12 18.42 20.56
C VAL A 227 -1.30 17.07 19.83
N TYR A 228 -2.56 16.62 19.70
CA TYR A 228 -2.86 15.37 19.00
C TYR A 228 -2.47 15.44 17.51
N THR A 229 -2.80 16.53 16.86
CA THR A 229 -2.47 16.79 15.46
C THR A 229 -0.95 16.77 15.22
N LEU A 230 -0.19 17.45 16.08
CA LEU A 230 1.26 17.46 16.02
C LEU A 230 1.86 16.04 16.21
N PHE A 231 1.34 15.29 17.17
CA PHE A 231 1.75 13.90 17.40
C PHE A 231 1.44 13.01 16.19
N MET A 232 0.26 13.17 15.58
CA MET A 232 -0.13 12.42 14.40
C MET A 232 0.67 12.80 13.16
N THR A 233 1.11 14.06 13.01
CA THR A 233 2.01 14.46 11.93
C THR A 233 3.31 13.66 11.97
N ALA A 234 3.89 13.50 13.15
CA ALA A 234 5.11 12.70 13.31
C ALA A 234 4.89 11.22 12.94
N THR A 235 3.71 10.65 13.22
CA THR A 235 3.37 9.27 12.84
C THR A 235 3.15 9.08 11.35
N VAL A 236 2.61 10.07 10.65
CA VAL A 236 2.40 10.01 9.20
C VAL A 236 3.72 9.99 8.43
N LEU A 237 4.68 10.82 8.85
CA LEU A 237 6.04 10.80 8.30
C LEU A 237 6.63 9.40 8.31
N ALA A 238 6.42 8.70 9.40
CA ALA A 238 7.03 7.42 9.66
C ALA A 238 6.33 6.21 9.00
N GLY A 239 5.10 6.35 8.49
CA GLY A 239 4.32 5.23 7.96
C GLY A 239 4.51 4.92 6.47
N ASN A 240 5.13 5.80 5.71
CA ASN A 240 5.15 5.74 4.24
C ASN A 240 6.50 5.30 3.65
N VAL A 241 7.14 4.30 4.27
CA VAL A 241 8.48 3.81 3.90
C VAL A 241 8.64 3.50 2.41
N LYS A 242 7.61 2.91 1.79
CA LYS A 242 7.67 2.50 0.38
C LYS A 242 7.69 3.67 -0.61
N LEU A 243 7.21 4.85 -0.20
CA LEU A 243 7.23 6.05 -1.06
C LEU A 243 8.65 6.58 -1.25
N PHE A 244 9.53 6.36 -0.27
CA PHE A 244 10.92 6.78 -0.40
C PHE A 244 11.67 5.98 -1.47
N ASN A 245 11.30 4.73 -1.72
CA ASN A 245 12.06 3.84 -2.60
C ASN A 245 12.16 4.39 -4.02
N SER A 246 11.04 4.78 -4.63
CA SER A 246 11.04 5.32 -6.01
C SER A 246 11.79 6.65 -6.11
N ILE A 247 11.69 7.48 -5.06
CA ILE A 247 12.37 8.77 -4.98
C ILE A 247 13.90 8.57 -4.93
N PHE A 248 14.38 7.63 -4.11
CA PHE A 248 15.83 7.34 -4.02
C PHE A 248 16.35 6.63 -5.26
N ILE A 249 15.57 5.72 -5.87
CA ILE A 249 15.95 5.04 -7.11
C ILE A 249 16.08 6.04 -8.27
N ALA A 250 15.20 7.05 -8.34
CA ALA A 250 15.22 8.05 -9.41
C ALA A 250 16.51 8.87 -9.44
N LYS A 251 17.23 8.95 -8.31
CA LYS A 251 18.56 9.57 -8.26
C LYS A 251 19.60 8.77 -9.04
N GLU A 252 19.49 7.45 -9.06
CA GLU A 252 20.43 6.60 -9.80
C GLU A 252 20.02 6.48 -11.28
N SER A 253 18.72 6.40 -11.55
CA SER A 253 18.15 6.36 -12.89
C SER A 253 16.63 6.44 -12.85
N LEU A 254 16.05 7.31 -13.65
CA LEU A 254 14.59 7.40 -13.79
C LEU A 254 14.01 6.14 -14.46
N ALA A 255 14.73 5.54 -15.42
CA ALA A 255 14.36 4.26 -16.04
C ALA A 255 14.34 3.12 -15.01
N ALA A 256 15.31 3.09 -14.07
CA ALA A 256 15.33 2.13 -12.98
C ALA A 256 14.10 2.27 -12.07
N ALA A 257 13.61 3.48 -11.83
CA ALA A 257 12.36 3.72 -11.10
C ALA A 257 11.13 3.18 -11.87
N GLY A 258 11.16 3.20 -13.21
CA GLY A 258 10.17 2.54 -14.07
C GLY A 258 10.15 1.03 -13.89
N VAL A 259 11.32 0.37 -13.97
CA VAL A 259 11.47 -1.08 -13.72
C VAL A 259 10.99 -1.45 -12.30
N TYR A 260 11.40 -0.67 -11.29
CA TYR A 260 10.92 -0.84 -9.91
C TYR A 260 9.41 -0.76 -9.80
N THR A 261 8.77 0.14 -10.54
CA THR A 261 7.31 0.32 -10.52
C THR A 261 6.57 -0.95 -10.93
N ILE A 262 6.97 -1.58 -12.03
CA ILE A 262 6.38 -2.83 -12.51
C ILE A 262 6.62 -3.96 -11.49
N ALA A 263 7.86 -4.11 -11.01
CA ALA A 263 8.20 -5.10 -10.00
C ALA A 263 7.43 -4.90 -8.69
N CYS A 264 7.29 -3.65 -8.23
CA CYS A 264 6.52 -3.28 -7.05
C CYS A 264 5.03 -3.62 -7.21
N TYR A 265 4.45 -3.40 -8.39
CA TYR A 265 3.06 -3.77 -8.68
C TYR A 265 2.82 -5.26 -8.49
N ILE A 266 3.73 -6.10 -9.03
CA ILE A 266 3.69 -7.55 -8.89
C ILE A 266 3.84 -7.96 -7.41
N ALA A 267 4.86 -7.45 -6.74
CA ALA A 267 5.16 -7.80 -5.35
C ALA A 267 4.04 -7.41 -4.36
N ASN A 268 3.33 -6.29 -4.62
CA ASN A 268 2.25 -5.81 -3.75
C ASN A 268 0.98 -6.67 -3.78
N VAL A 269 0.83 -7.58 -4.74
CA VAL A 269 -0.26 -8.58 -4.77
C VAL A 269 -0.25 -9.43 -3.49
N VAL A 270 0.93 -9.69 -2.94
CA VAL A 270 1.11 -10.45 -1.67
C VAL A 270 0.41 -9.79 -0.48
N GLU A 271 0.24 -8.46 -0.49
CA GLU A 271 -0.42 -7.72 0.61
C GLU A 271 -1.95 -7.64 0.49
N ILE A 272 -2.56 -8.00 -0.64
CA ILE A 272 -4.01 -7.83 -0.85
C ILE A 272 -4.84 -8.58 0.20
N PRO A 273 -4.58 -9.88 0.51
CA PRO A 273 -5.36 -10.60 1.50
C PRO A 273 -5.22 -10.06 2.93
N TYR A 274 -4.05 -9.53 3.27
CA TYR A 274 -3.80 -8.95 4.58
C TYR A 274 -4.76 -7.80 4.89
N ARG A 275 -5.04 -6.93 3.93
CA ARG A 275 -5.95 -5.78 4.11
C ARG A 275 -7.36 -6.22 4.48
N SER A 276 -7.83 -7.33 3.91
CA SER A 276 -9.15 -7.89 4.20
C SER A 276 -9.21 -8.56 5.57
N LEU A 277 -8.22 -9.39 5.91
CA LEU A 277 -8.14 -10.09 7.19
C LEU A 277 -7.91 -9.12 8.36
N GLY A 278 -7.07 -8.11 8.16
CA GLY A 278 -6.79 -7.07 9.15
C GLY A 278 -8.05 -6.28 9.52
N ALA A 279 -8.88 -5.94 8.55
CA ALA A 279 -10.13 -5.22 8.80
C ALA A 279 -11.12 -6.00 9.70
N ILE A 280 -11.12 -7.33 9.59
CA ILE A 280 -11.96 -8.20 10.43
C ILE A 280 -11.32 -8.43 11.81
N ALA A 281 -10.02 -8.64 11.86
CA ALA A 281 -9.33 -8.99 13.10
C ALA A 281 -9.15 -7.80 14.05
N SER A 282 -8.95 -6.57 13.50
CA SER A 282 -8.66 -5.38 14.31
C SER A 282 -9.72 -5.06 15.37
N PRO A 283 -11.04 -5.04 15.09
CA PRO A 283 -12.04 -4.76 16.13
C PRO A 283 -12.08 -5.83 17.22
N ILE A 284 -11.89 -7.11 16.86
CA ILE A 284 -11.90 -8.23 17.81
C ILE A 284 -10.69 -8.12 18.75
N ILE A 285 -9.51 -7.81 18.22
CA ILE A 285 -8.31 -7.62 19.03
C ILE A 285 -8.44 -6.37 19.92
N SER A 286 -9.02 -5.28 19.40
CA SER A 286 -9.25 -4.07 20.17
C SER A 286 -10.13 -4.36 21.39
N ALA A 287 -11.22 -5.12 21.24
CA ALA A 287 -12.08 -5.54 22.32
C ALA A 287 -11.32 -6.39 23.35
N ALA A 288 -10.63 -7.43 22.92
CA ALA A 288 -9.86 -8.31 23.80
C ALA A 288 -8.75 -7.58 24.57
N VAL A 289 -8.09 -6.60 23.95
CA VAL A 289 -7.06 -5.77 24.60
C VAL A 289 -7.72 -4.85 25.64
N SER A 290 -8.87 -4.25 25.35
CA SER A 290 -9.58 -3.36 26.27
C SER A 290 -10.11 -4.11 27.51
N GLU A 291 -10.50 -5.36 27.35
CA GLU A 291 -10.93 -6.26 28.43
C GLU A 291 -9.75 -6.84 29.25
N GLY A 292 -8.50 -6.59 28.80
CA GLY A 292 -7.31 -7.12 29.46
C GLY A 292 -7.10 -8.63 29.27
N ASN A 293 -7.84 -9.27 28.35
CA ASN A 293 -7.78 -10.71 28.09
C ASN A 293 -6.58 -11.07 27.19
N MET A 294 -5.36 -10.99 27.75
CA MET A 294 -4.11 -11.23 27.01
C MET A 294 -4.00 -12.67 26.48
N ARG A 295 -4.70 -13.64 27.07
CA ARG A 295 -4.75 -15.02 26.55
C ARG A 295 -5.48 -15.09 25.22
N GLU A 296 -6.58 -14.39 25.10
CA GLU A 296 -7.37 -14.29 23.87
C GLU A 296 -6.61 -13.50 22.80
N VAL A 297 -6.01 -12.34 23.16
CA VAL A 297 -5.14 -11.53 22.29
C VAL A 297 -4.03 -12.39 21.69
N ASN A 298 -3.36 -13.22 22.53
CA ASN A 298 -2.29 -14.11 22.07
C ASN A 298 -2.81 -15.19 21.10
N GLY A 299 -3.92 -15.84 21.43
CA GLY A 299 -4.53 -16.87 20.58
C GLY A 299 -5.03 -16.33 19.24
N LEU A 300 -5.68 -15.16 19.23
CA LEU A 300 -6.12 -14.47 18.01
C LEU A 300 -4.93 -14.01 17.18
N GLY A 301 -3.94 -13.39 17.82
CA GLY A 301 -2.72 -12.92 17.16
C GLY A 301 -1.98 -14.05 16.44
N GLN A 302 -1.79 -15.20 17.09
CA GLN A 302 -1.16 -16.37 16.49
C GLN A 302 -1.96 -16.95 15.31
N ARG A 303 -3.29 -17.03 15.42
CA ARG A 303 -4.14 -17.51 14.32
C ARG A 303 -4.11 -16.60 13.12
N VAL A 304 -4.28 -15.30 13.32
CA VAL A 304 -4.25 -14.31 12.24
C VAL A 304 -2.89 -14.29 11.55
N SER A 305 -1.80 -14.23 12.33
CA SER A 305 -0.44 -14.28 11.82
C SER A 305 -0.15 -15.56 11.03
N LEU A 306 -0.61 -16.72 11.49
CA LEU A 306 -0.45 -18.00 10.79
C LEU A 306 -1.18 -18.01 9.43
N HIS A 307 -2.45 -17.54 9.40
CA HIS A 307 -3.21 -17.52 8.16
C HIS A 307 -2.63 -16.52 7.15
N GLN A 308 -2.20 -15.35 7.63
CA GLN A 308 -1.54 -14.35 6.79
C GLN A 308 -0.22 -14.88 6.22
N LEU A 309 0.61 -15.54 7.05
CA LEU A 309 1.85 -16.16 6.59
C LEU A 309 1.59 -17.20 5.51
N LEU A 310 0.63 -18.11 5.74
CA LEU A 310 0.30 -19.15 4.77
C LEU A 310 -0.12 -18.56 3.42
N VAL A 311 -1.06 -17.62 3.43
CA VAL A 311 -1.57 -17.01 2.19
C VAL A 311 -0.48 -16.19 1.49
N ALA A 312 0.27 -15.37 2.23
CA ALA A 312 1.34 -14.54 1.67
C ALA A 312 2.48 -15.37 1.08
N CYS A 313 2.91 -16.44 1.77
CA CYS A 313 3.92 -17.38 1.26
C CYS A 313 3.45 -18.10 -0.01
N MET A 314 2.21 -18.57 -0.04
CA MET A 314 1.65 -19.21 -1.24
C MET A 314 1.57 -18.23 -2.42
N LEU A 315 1.10 -16.99 -2.18
CA LEU A 315 1.06 -15.96 -3.22
C LEU A 315 2.47 -15.65 -3.75
N LEU A 316 3.44 -15.44 -2.86
CA LEU A 316 4.81 -15.18 -3.27
C LEU A 316 5.38 -16.35 -4.09
N PHE A 317 5.13 -17.58 -3.68
CA PHE A 317 5.55 -18.75 -4.42
C PHE A 317 4.91 -18.81 -5.82
N PHE A 318 3.58 -18.62 -5.92
CA PHE A 318 2.89 -18.65 -7.22
C PHE A 318 3.26 -17.46 -8.12
N ILE A 319 3.54 -16.29 -7.57
CA ILE A 319 4.10 -15.16 -8.32
C ILE A 319 5.47 -15.55 -8.87
N TRP A 320 6.35 -16.07 -8.03
CA TRP A 320 7.73 -16.41 -8.42
C TRP A 320 7.79 -17.43 -9.55
N ILE A 321 7.05 -18.52 -9.46
CA ILE A 321 7.08 -19.57 -10.50
C ILE A 321 6.49 -19.09 -11.83
N ASN A 322 5.67 -18.05 -11.84
CA ASN A 322 5.07 -17.48 -13.05
C ASN A 322 5.72 -16.16 -13.48
N LEU A 323 6.80 -15.72 -12.84
CA LEU A 323 7.40 -14.41 -13.12
C LEU A 323 8.03 -14.33 -14.52
N GLU A 324 8.82 -15.34 -14.91
CA GLU A 324 9.37 -15.43 -16.26
C GLU A 324 8.29 -15.51 -17.35
N PRO A 325 7.28 -16.40 -17.25
CA PRO A 325 6.15 -16.41 -18.19
C PRO A 325 5.39 -15.08 -18.22
N LEU A 326 5.24 -14.40 -17.08
CA LEU A 326 4.57 -13.11 -17.02
C LEU A 326 5.32 -12.06 -17.85
N PHE A 327 6.66 -11.97 -17.68
CA PHE A 327 7.46 -11.05 -18.48
C PHE A 327 7.51 -11.43 -19.97
N ALA A 328 7.36 -12.70 -20.31
CA ALA A 328 7.26 -13.13 -21.71
C ALA A 328 5.92 -12.71 -22.36
N VAL A 329 4.85 -12.54 -21.58
CA VAL A 329 3.51 -12.13 -22.07
C VAL A 329 3.32 -10.61 -22.05
N ILE A 330 3.96 -9.91 -21.12
CA ILE A 330 3.90 -8.44 -21.01
C ILE A 330 4.60 -7.81 -22.23
N PRO A 331 3.98 -6.82 -22.91
CA PRO A 331 4.67 -6.06 -23.95
C PRO A 331 5.97 -5.45 -23.43
N ASN A 332 7.04 -5.51 -24.22
CA ASN A 332 8.38 -5.07 -23.83
C ASN A 332 8.89 -5.66 -22.50
N GLY A 333 8.37 -6.82 -22.11
CA GLY A 333 8.64 -7.42 -20.80
C GLY A 333 10.13 -7.75 -20.57
N ALA A 334 10.91 -7.95 -21.62
CA ALA A 334 12.37 -8.12 -21.55
C ALA A 334 13.06 -6.95 -20.83
N ASP A 335 12.55 -5.74 -20.98
CA ASP A 335 13.10 -4.53 -20.38
C ASP A 335 12.91 -4.48 -18.84
N TYR A 336 11.99 -5.30 -18.32
CA TYR A 336 11.64 -5.34 -16.89
C TYR A 336 12.21 -6.56 -16.17
N VAL A 337 12.90 -7.47 -16.86
CA VAL A 337 13.51 -8.68 -16.28
C VAL A 337 14.48 -8.34 -15.15
N GLY A 338 15.19 -7.19 -15.24
CA GLY A 338 16.03 -6.68 -14.16
C GLY A 338 15.31 -6.45 -12.82
N GLY A 339 13.97 -6.33 -12.87
CA GLY A 339 13.11 -6.21 -11.68
C GLY A 339 12.78 -7.54 -10.97
N MET A 340 13.18 -8.70 -11.49
CA MET A 340 12.85 -10.00 -10.88
C MET A 340 13.37 -10.13 -9.44
N GLY A 341 14.60 -9.66 -9.19
CA GLY A 341 15.17 -9.62 -7.83
C GLY A 341 14.36 -8.75 -6.89
N VAL A 342 13.84 -7.62 -7.38
CA VAL A 342 12.95 -6.74 -6.61
C VAL A 342 11.66 -7.46 -6.23
N VAL A 343 11.02 -8.17 -7.18
CA VAL A 343 9.77 -8.93 -6.91
C VAL A 343 9.97 -9.93 -5.79
N LEU A 344 11.08 -10.67 -5.81
CA LEU A 344 11.36 -11.67 -4.78
C LEU A 344 11.60 -11.02 -3.41
N VAL A 345 12.53 -10.07 -3.33
CA VAL A 345 12.95 -9.48 -2.05
C VAL A 345 11.84 -8.60 -1.46
N LEU A 346 11.20 -7.76 -2.29
CA LEU A 346 10.04 -6.97 -1.85
C LEU A 346 8.84 -7.85 -1.51
N GLY A 347 8.65 -8.97 -2.24
CA GLY A 347 7.67 -9.99 -1.91
C GLY A 347 7.92 -10.61 -0.54
N MET A 348 9.18 -10.93 -0.19
CA MET A 348 9.54 -11.39 1.16
C MET A 348 9.29 -10.30 2.23
N ALA A 349 9.60 -9.04 1.93
CA ALA A 349 9.27 -7.92 2.81
C ALA A 349 7.76 -7.81 3.05
N ASN A 350 6.96 -8.00 1.99
CA ASN A 350 5.50 -8.00 2.06
C ASN A 350 4.94 -9.22 2.82
N VAL A 351 5.55 -10.40 2.72
CA VAL A 351 5.22 -11.57 3.55
C VAL A 351 5.48 -11.26 5.02
N LEU A 352 6.64 -10.69 5.34
CA LEU A 352 6.99 -10.31 6.71
C LEU A 352 6.00 -9.29 7.27
N ASN A 353 5.74 -8.21 6.52
CA ASN A 353 4.79 -7.16 6.89
C ASN A 353 3.38 -7.71 7.08
N SER A 354 2.86 -8.47 6.12
CA SER A 354 1.52 -9.08 6.22
C SER A 354 1.38 -9.97 7.45
N THR A 355 2.40 -10.80 7.74
CA THR A 355 2.40 -11.73 8.86
C THR A 355 2.42 -11.04 10.23
N LEU A 356 3.21 -9.97 10.36
CA LEU A 356 3.49 -9.32 11.65
C LEU A 356 2.69 -8.03 11.89
N SER A 357 1.97 -7.52 10.91
CA SER A 357 1.18 -6.28 11.02
C SER A 357 0.16 -6.28 12.17
N ILE A 358 -0.33 -7.47 12.55
CA ILE A 358 -1.22 -7.64 13.70
C ILE A 358 -0.55 -7.20 15.02
N ALA A 359 0.79 -7.31 15.13
CA ALA A 359 1.54 -6.81 16.28
C ALA A 359 1.40 -5.30 16.44
N THR A 360 1.41 -4.56 15.32
CA THR A 360 1.19 -3.10 15.30
C THR A 360 -0.19 -2.75 15.85
N ASN A 361 -1.22 -3.49 15.45
CA ASN A 361 -2.58 -3.27 15.95
C ASN A 361 -2.68 -3.56 17.46
N ILE A 362 -2.08 -4.65 17.94
CA ILE A 362 -2.05 -4.99 19.38
C ILE A 362 -1.35 -3.88 20.17
N LEU A 363 -0.21 -3.39 19.68
CA LEU A 363 0.51 -2.28 20.32
C LEU A 363 -0.36 -1.01 20.37
N ASN A 364 -0.97 -0.63 19.25
CA ASN A 364 -1.76 0.60 19.13
C ASN A 364 -3.00 0.60 20.02
N PHE A 365 -3.61 -0.55 20.28
CA PHE A 365 -4.74 -0.68 21.19
C PHE A 365 -4.35 -0.82 22.66
N SER A 366 -3.08 -1.09 22.95
CA SER A 366 -2.57 -1.30 24.31
C SER A 366 -2.23 0.01 25.03
N LYS A 367 -2.02 -0.05 26.34
CA LYS A 367 -1.47 1.06 27.15
C LYS A 367 -0.04 1.48 26.72
N HIS A 368 0.62 0.68 25.93
CA HIS A 368 1.97 0.94 25.44
C HIS A 368 2.02 1.59 24.04
N PHE A 369 0.89 2.11 23.53
CA PHE A 369 0.78 2.71 22.20
C PHE A 369 1.81 3.81 21.91
N ALA A 370 2.30 4.52 22.93
CA ALA A 370 3.32 5.56 22.77
C ALA A 370 4.63 5.04 22.13
N PHE A 371 4.97 3.76 22.32
CA PHE A 371 6.12 3.14 21.65
C PHE A 371 5.91 2.99 20.14
N SER A 372 4.68 3.07 19.65
CA SER A 372 4.38 3.02 18.23
C SER A 372 5.10 4.12 17.47
N LEU A 373 5.10 5.36 17.99
CA LEU A 373 5.83 6.47 17.38
C LEU A 373 7.32 6.18 17.29
N LEU A 374 7.94 5.68 18.39
CA LEU A 374 9.36 5.34 18.40
C LEU A 374 9.69 4.28 17.34
N PHE A 375 8.92 3.18 17.29
CA PHE A 375 9.20 2.09 16.36
C PHE A 375 8.96 2.49 14.91
N ILE A 376 7.91 3.28 14.65
CA ILE A 376 7.66 3.79 13.30
C ILE A 376 8.76 4.79 12.88
N SER A 377 9.24 5.66 13.78
CA SER A 377 10.38 6.53 13.48
C SER A 377 11.66 5.74 13.19
N LEU A 378 11.89 4.65 13.94
CA LEU A 378 13.00 3.73 13.68
C LEU A 378 12.86 3.04 12.31
N LEU A 379 11.65 2.63 11.93
CA LEU A 379 11.35 2.08 10.61
C LEU A 379 11.74 3.06 9.50
N THR A 380 11.33 4.33 9.63
CA THR A 380 11.61 5.36 8.63
C THR A 380 13.10 5.67 8.54
N ALA A 381 13.76 5.86 9.69
CA ALA A 381 15.20 6.12 9.73
C ALA A 381 15.98 4.96 9.11
N ALA A 382 15.61 3.71 9.44
CA ALA A 382 16.22 2.52 8.84
C ALA A 382 15.97 2.45 7.32
N ALA A 383 14.74 2.75 6.86
CA ALA A 383 14.42 2.74 5.44
C ALA A 383 15.22 3.78 4.67
N ILE A 384 15.32 5.01 5.17
CA ILE A 384 16.13 6.07 4.53
C ILE A 384 17.59 5.67 4.52
N GLY A 385 18.17 5.32 5.69
CA GLY A 385 19.58 4.96 5.79
C GLY A 385 19.97 3.75 4.94
N LEU A 386 19.13 2.71 4.92
CA LEU A 386 19.36 1.52 4.10
C LEU A 386 19.19 1.79 2.60
N ASN A 387 18.25 2.65 2.18
CA ASN A 387 18.13 3.03 0.77
C ASN A 387 19.40 3.78 0.32
N VAL A 388 19.86 4.78 1.08
CA VAL A 388 21.08 5.53 0.76
C VAL A 388 22.31 4.61 0.66
N TRP A 389 22.38 3.57 1.48
CA TRP A 389 23.50 2.64 1.49
C TRP A 389 23.40 1.53 0.44
N LEU A 390 22.23 0.91 0.27
CA LEU A 390 22.07 -0.31 -0.54
C LEU A 390 21.76 -0.03 -2.01
N ILE A 391 21.15 1.10 -2.36
CA ILE A 391 20.84 1.41 -3.76
C ILE A 391 22.12 1.57 -4.59
N PRO A 392 23.16 2.32 -4.15
CA PRO A 392 24.40 2.43 -4.92
C PRO A 392 25.14 1.07 -5.08
N LEU A 393 24.92 0.12 -4.14
CA LEU A 393 25.60 -1.18 -4.17
C LEU A 393 24.86 -2.24 -4.99
N LEU A 394 23.53 -2.25 -4.94
CA LEU A 394 22.67 -3.32 -5.47
C LEU A 394 21.66 -2.82 -6.50
N GLY A 395 21.73 -1.54 -6.87
CA GLY A 395 20.79 -0.91 -7.78
C GLY A 395 19.35 -1.00 -7.25
N VAL A 396 18.42 -1.22 -8.15
CA VAL A 396 16.97 -1.30 -7.85
C VAL A 396 16.64 -2.35 -6.77
N THR A 397 17.36 -3.49 -6.79
CA THR A 397 17.17 -4.55 -5.78
C THR A 397 17.59 -4.09 -4.38
N GLY A 398 18.55 -3.15 -4.29
CA GLY A 398 18.96 -2.53 -3.03
C GLY A 398 17.81 -1.87 -2.27
N SER A 399 16.88 -1.23 -2.98
CA SER A 399 15.69 -0.61 -2.39
C SER A 399 14.71 -1.66 -1.80
N ALA A 400 14.56 -2.80 -2.46
CA ALA A 400 13.78 -3.91 -1.91
C ALA A 400 14.43 -4.50 -0.65
N CYS A 401 15.77 -4.65 -0.66
CA CYS A 401 16.55 -5.06 0.51
C CYS A 401 16.44 -4.04 1.66
N ALA A 402 16.46 -2.75 1.34
CA ALA A 402 16.26 -1.68 2.32
C ALA A 402 14.90 -1.77 3.00
N THR A 403 13.83 -2.04 2.23
CA THR A 403 12.48 -2.23 2.77
C THR A 403 12.41 -3.46 3.68
N LEU A 404 12.98 -4.59 3.26
CA LEU A 404 13.03 -5.81 4.07
C LEU A 404 13.81 -5.58 5.37
N GLY A 405 14.99 -4.97 5.28
CA GLY A 405 15.82 -4.62 6.44
C GLY A 405 15.11 -3.66 7.39
N ALA A 406 14.45 -2.63 6.88
CA ALA A 406 13.68 -1.69 7.68
C ALA A 406 12.52 -2.37 8.43
N TYR A 407 11.80 -3.32 7.81
CA TYR A 407 10.79 -4.11 8.49
C TYR A 407 11.38 -5.00 9.60
N VAL A 408 12.55 -5.60 9.39
CA VAL A 408 13.24 -6.37 10.45
C VAL A 408 13.58 -5.45 11.63
N VAL A 409 14.16 -4.29 11.36
CA VAL A 409 14.50 -3.27 12.39
C VAL A 409 13.26 -2.81 13.15
N TYR A 410 12.11 -2.73 12.49
CA TYR A 410 10.82 -2.35 13.09
C TYR A 410 10.21 -3.46 13.94
N TYR A 411 10.10 -4.68 13.38
CA TYR A 411 9.36 -5.76 14.02
C TYR A 411 10.12 -6.41 15.18
N VAL A 412 11.45 -6.47 15.15
CA VAL A 412 12.23 -7.08 16.23
C VAL A 412 12.00 -6.40 17.59
N PRO A 413 12.16 -5.07 17.75
CA PRO A 413 11.91 -4.43 19.04
C PRO A 413 10.41 -4.42 19.40
N LEU A 414 9.50 -4.31 18.42
CA LEU A 414 8.06 -4.36 18.65
C LEU A 414 7.64 -5.71 19.24
N LEU A 415 8.05 -6.81 18.64
CA LEU A 415 7.74 -8.17 19.12
C LEU A 415 8.39 -8.45 20.49
N THR A 416 9.60 -7.94 20.71
CA THR A 416 10.28 -8.04 22.01
C THR A 416 9.50 -7.30 23.09
N LEU A 417 8.97 -6.12 22.79
CA LEU A 417 8.13 -5.36 23.71
C LEU A 417 6.82 -6.09 24.03
N LEU A 418 6.12 -6.59 23.02
CA LEU A 418 4.88 -7.36 23.21
C LEU A 418 5.12 -8.60 24.07
N TRP A 419 6.20 -9.33 23.81
CA TRP A 419 6.57 -10.50 24.59
C TRP A 419 6.90 -10.15 26.05
N ARG A 420 7.82 -9.18 26.28
CA ARG A 420 8.29 -8.82 27.62
C ARG A 420 7.25 -8.11 28.49
N ARG A 421 6.44 -7.24 27.90
CA ARG A 421 5.51 -6.36 28.64
C ARG A 421 4.07 -6.86 28.66
N MET A 422 3.67 -7.67 27.69
CA MET A 422 2.29 -8.14 27.54
C MET A 422 2.17 -9.66 27.54
N GLY A 423 3.28 -10.41 27.49
CA GLY A 423 3.27 -11.88 27.40
C GLY A 423 2.69 -12.40 26.06
N VAL A 424 2.62 -11.53 25.04
CA VAL A 424 2.04 -11.88 23.75
C VAL A 424 3.15 -12.34 22.80
N THR A 425 2.98 -13.54 22.21
CA THR A 425 3.86 -14.12 21.20
C THR A 425 3.05 -14.45 19.95
N LEU A 426 3.44 -13.92 18.81
CA LEU A 426 2.75 -14.22 17.54
C LEU A 426 3.22 -15.52 16.89
N PHE A 427 4.37 -16.03 17.34
CA PHE A 427 4.97 -17.23 16.76
C PHE A 427 4.45 -18.53 17.39
N SER A 428 4.20 -19.50 16.53
CA SER A 428 3.85 -20.86 16.88
C SER A 428 4.68 -21.86 16.05
N ARG A 429 4.78 -23.12 16.49
CA ARG A 429 5.46 -24.15 15.70
C ARG A 429 4.86 -24.34 14.31
N LYS A 430 3.59 -24.05 14.13
CA LYS A 430 2.88 -24.15 12.85
C LYS A 430 3.38 -23.15 11.80
N GLN A 431 3.84 -21.98 12.22
CA GLN A 431 4.46 -21.01 11.29
C GLN A 431 5.78 -21.55 10.73
N GLY A 432 6.59 -22.20 11.57
CA GLY A 432 7.78 -22.91 11.09
C GLY A 432 7.45 -23.99 10.05
N THR A 433 6.33 -24.71 10.25
CA THR A 433 5.83 -25.68 9.27
C THR A 433 5.46 -25.01 7.94
N VAL A 434 4.82 -23.83 7.96
CA VAL A 434 4.49 -23.07 6.74
C VAL A 434 5.77 -22.63 6.00
N VAL A 435 6.76 -22.13 6.73
CA VAL A 435 8.04 -21.72 6.14
C VAL A 435 8.76 -22.91 5.49
N LEU A 436 8.85 -24.04 6.19
CA LEU A 436 9.44 -25.28 5.66
C LEU A 436 8.69 -25.78 4.42
N LEU A 437 7.37 -25.74 4.45
CA LEU A 437 6.54 -26.08 3.29
C LEU A 437 6.87 -25.21 2.10
N THR A 438 6.93 -23.89 2.32
CA THR A 438 7.24 -22.93 1.25
C THR A 438 8.63 -23.16 0.68
N LEU A 439 9.64 -23.34 1.52
CA LEU A 439 11.00 -23.68 1.07
C LEU A 439 11.03 -25.00 0.30
N GLY A 440 10.27 -26.00 0.74
CA GLY A 440 10.11 -27.28 0.04
C GLY A 440 9.50 -27.10 -1.37
N LEU A 441 8.49 -26.22 -1.50
CA LEU A 441 7.89 -25.90 -2.80
C LEU A 441 8.89 -25.18 -3.73
N PHE A 442 9.70 -24.24 -3.19
CA PHE A 442 10.76 -23.60 -3.97
C PHE A 442 11.81 -24.63 -4.43
N ALA A 443 12.21 -25.56 -3.57
CA ALA A 443 13.17 -26.62 -3.92
C ALA A 443 12.57 -27.56 -5.00
N LEU A 444 11.31 -27.96 -4.85
CA LEU A 444 10.61 -28.76 -5.86
C LEU A 444 10.48 -28.04 -7.21
N ASN A 445 10.26 -26.71 -7.19
CA ASN A 445 10.26 -25.93 -8.41
C ASN A 445 11.65 -25.90 -9.10
N GLY A 446 12.74 -25.88 -8.33
CA GLY A 446 14.09 -26.05 -8.88
C GLY A 446 14.25 -27.39 -9.60
N LEU A 447 13.75 -28.48 -9.00
CA LEU A 447 13.74 -29.81 -9.63
C LEU A 447 12.86 -29.85 -10.88
N TRP A 448 11.72 -29.17 -10.88
CA TRP A 448 10.87 -29.01 -12.07
C TRP A 448 11.62 -28.36 -13.21
N GLY A 449 12.34 -27.26 -12.93
CA GLY A 449 13.18 -26.58 -13.92
C GLY A 449 14.23 -27.48 -14.56
N TRP A 450 14.83 -28.36 -13.75
CA TRP A 450 15.83 -29.31 -14.23
C TRP A 450 15.23 -30.51 -14.98
N ALA A 451 14.15 -31.13 -14.47
CA ALA A 451 13.66 -32.40 -14.97
C ALA A 451 12.52 -32.27 -16.00
N VAL A 452 11.62 -31.29 -15.84
CA VAL A 452 10.37 -31.20 -16.61
C VAL A 452 10.42 -30.09 -17.66
N SER A 453 11.03 -28.93 -17.34
CA SER A 453 11.10 -27.81 -18.29
C SER A 453 11.75 -28.19 -19.64
N PRO A 454 12.81 -29.03 -19.72
CA PRO A 454 13.38 -29.45 -21.01
C PRO A 454 12.41 -30.20 -21.90
N LEU A 455 11.41 -30.91 -21.31
CA LEU A 455 10.41 -31.65 -22.11
C LEU A 455 9.48 -30.68 -22.85
N PHE A 456 9.16 -29.53 -22.25
CA PHE A 456 8.36 -28.49 -22.93
C PHE A 456 9.13 -27.84 -24.07
N ASN A 457 10.45 -27.72 -23.95
CA ASN A 457 11.30 -27.20 -25.04
C ASN A 457 11.26 -28.07 -26.30
N LEU A 458 10.92 -29.38 -26.20
CA LEU A 458 10.69 -30.26 -27.35
C LEU A 458 9.43 -29.88 -28.14
N LEU A 459 8.49 -29.16 -27.54
CA LEU A 459 7.27 -28.68 -28.20
C LEU A 459 7.50 -27.38 -28.99
N GLY A 460 8.68 -26.78 -28.86
CA GLY A 460 9.07 -25.53 -29.51
C GLY A 460 9.35 -24.40 -28.53
N SER A 461 9.73 -23.23 -29.04
CA SER A 461 10.09 -22.03 -28.27
C SER A 461 9.02 -20.90 -28.35
N GLY A 462 7.85 -21.21 -28.87
CA GLY A 462 6.77 -20.21 -29.04
C GLY A 462 6.13 -19.78 -27.72
N LEU A 463 5.56 -18.57 -27.70
CA LEU A 463 4.86 -18.00 -26.52
C LEU A 463 3.79 -18.97 -25.95
N TRP A 464 3.07 -19.69 -26.82
CA TRP A 464 2.07 -20.67 -26.39
C TRP A 464 2.66 -21.80 -25.54
N VAL A 465 3.91 -22.22 -25.79
CA VAL A 465 4.61 -23.25 -24.99
C VAL A 465 4.93 -22.71 -23.60
N VAL A 466 5.41 -21.46 -23.53
CA VAL A 466 5.69 -20.78 -22.25
C VAL A 466 4.42 -20.67 -21.41
N VAL A 467 3.31 -20.26 -22.01
CA VAL A 467 2.01 -20.16 -21.33
C VAL A 467 1.51 -21.53 -20.90
N LEU A 468 1.57 -22.54 -21.77
CA LEU A 468 1.17 -23.92 -21.46
C LEU A 468 1.98 -24.47 -20.27
N GLN A 469 3.30 -24.30 -20.30
CA GLN A 469 4.19 -24.72 -19.22
C GLN A 469 3.82 -24.01 -17.91
N ALA A 470 3.55 -22.70 -17.93
CA ALA A 470 3.15 -21.92 -16.77
C ALA A 470 1.83 -22.44 -16.18
N VAL A 471 0.83 -22.71 -17.01
CA VAL A 471 -0.48 -23.24 -16.59
C VAL A 471 -0.33 -24.62 -15.96
N VAL A 472 0.37 -25.54 -16.63
CA VAL A 472 0.61 -26.91 -16.13
C VAL A 472 1.40 -26.88 -14.82
N ARG A 473 2.48 -26.10 -14.77
CA ARG A 473 3.31 -25.93 -13.57
C ARG A 473 2.47 -25.39 -12.40
N THR A 474 1.71 -24.33 -12.64
CA THR A 474 0.84 -23.73 -11.61
C THR A 474 -0.21 -24.74 -11.11
N ALA A 475 -0.86 -25.50 -12.00
CA ALA A 475 -1.84 -26.50 -11.63
C ALA A 475 -1.23 -27.61 -10.77
N VAL A 476 -0.06 -28.14 -11.17
CA VAL A 476 0.64 -29.18 -10.41
C VAL A 476 1.02 -28.68 -9.01
N PHE A 477 1.66 -27.50 -8.93
CA PHE A 477 2.06 -26.93 -7.64
C PHE A 477 0.88 -26.52 -6.77
N ALA A 478 -0.24 -26.13 -7.35
CA ALA A 478 -1.48 -25.85 -6.60
C ALA A 478 -1.99 -27.15 -5.93
N VAL A 479 -2.02 -28.27 -6.66
CA VAL A 479 -2.40 -29.56 -6.09
C VAL A 479 -1.41 -29.98 -5.00
N VAL A 480 -0.11 -29.90 -5.25
CA VAL A 480 0.93 -30.25 -4.27
C VAL A 480 0.80 -29.39 -3.01
N ALA A 481 0.63 -28.08 -3.14
CA ALA A 481 0.48 -27.16 -2.03
C ALA A 481 -0.77 -27.48 -1.18
N VAL A 482 -1.92 -27.70 -1.83
CA VAL A 482 -3.18 -28.05 -1.15
C VAL A 482 -3.07 -29.37 -0.39
N VAL A 483 -2.49 -30.40 -1.04
CA VAL A 483 -2.26 -31.71 -0.40
C VAL A 483 -1.31 -31.60 0.79
N ALA A 484 -0.22 -30.84 0.64
CA ALA A 484 0.78 -30.64 1.69
C ALA A 484 0.19 -29.87 2.88
N VAL A 485 -0.50 -28.74 2.66
CA VAL A 485 -1.17 -27.95 3.71
C VAL A 485 -2.14 -28.82 4.50
N ARG A 486 -2.90 -29.66 3.81
CA ARG A 486 -3.86 -30.56 4.43
C ARG A 486 -3.18 -31.67 5.24
N ARG A 487 -2.15 -32.32 4.68
CA ARG A 487 -1.41 -33.39 5.38
C ARG A 487 -0.66 -32.90 6.61
N MET A 488 -0.07 -31.71 6.54
CA MET A 488 0.67 -31.09 7.63
C MET A 488 -0.25 -30.49 8.71
N ASN A 489 -1.57 -30.48 8.50
CA ASN A 489 -2.57 -29.97 9.43
C ASN A 489 -2.23 -28.58 9.98
N VAL A 490 -1.89 -27.66 9.07
CA VAL A 490 -1.40 -26.31 9.40
C VAL A 490 -2.46 -25.54 10.19
N SER A 491 -3.73 -25.57 9.77
CA SER A 491 -4.85 -24.92 10.46
C SER A 491 -6.13 -25.73 10.29
N ALA A 492 -6.88 -25.86 11.39
CA ALA A 492 -8.18 -26.55 11.39
C ALA A 492 -9.19 -25.82 10.51
N GLU A 493 -9.17 -24.47 10.55
CA GLU A 493 -10.07 -23.62 9.75
C GLU A 493 -9.76 -23.78 8.25
N VAL A 494 -8.48 -23.74 7.85
CA VAL A 494 -8.06 -23.93 6.45
C VAL A 494 -8.42 -25.34 5.99
N ASN A 495 -8.17 -26.35 6.82
CA ASN A 495 -8.53 -27.73 6.49
C ASN A 495 -10.04 -27.93 6.33
N SER A 496 -10.87 -27.25 7.14
CA SER A 496 -12.33 -27.28 6.99
C SER A 496 -12.81 -26.64 5.70
N LEU A 497 -12.15 -25.57 5.24
CA LEU A 497 -12.43 -24.93 3.94
C LEU A 497 -12.01 -25.86 2.78
N LEU A 498 -10.82 -26.44 2.85
CA LEU A 498 -10.31 -27.37 1.84
C LEU A 498 -11.14 -28.65 1.73
N ALA A 499 -11.75 -29.11 2.84
CA ALA A 499 -12.65 -30.27 2.85
C ALA A 499 -13.97 -30.03 2.07
N LYS A 500 -14.34 -28.79 1.82
CA LYS A 500 -15.52 -28.43 1.00
C LYS A 500 -15.26 -28.51 -0.51
N ILE A 501 -14.01 -28.66 -0.93
CA ILE A 501 -13.64 -28.79 -2.35
C ILE A 501 -13.96 -30.22 -2.79
N PRO A 502 -14.85 -30.41 -3.80
CA PRO A 502 -15.43 -31.73 -4.11
C PRO A 502 -14.43 -32.77 -4.67
N PHE A 503 -13.28 -32.32 -5.16
CA PHE A 503 -12.25 -33.21 -5.76
C PHE A 503 -11.17 -33.68 -4.79
N LEU A 504 -11.21 -33.27 -3.51
CA LEU A 504 -10.23 -33.70 -2.52
C LEU A 504 -10.79 -34.89 -1.71
N PRO A 505 -9.98 -35.96 -1.49
CA PRO A 505 -10.44 -37.15 -0.74
C PRO A 505 -10.90 -36.72 0.66
N LYS A 506 -12.13 -37.06 1.01
CA LYS A 506 -12.66 -36.90 2.38
C LYS A 506 -11.84 -37.77 3.33
N ARG A 507 -11.28 -37.18 4.37
CA ARG A 507 -10.75 -37.93 5.53
C ARG A 507 -11.87 -38.20 6.48
#